data_686089cd5a11998ad5adab696ce6ba27
#
_entry.id   686089cd5a11998ad5adab696ce6ba27
#
_cell.length_a   1.000
_cell.length_b   1.000
_cell.length_c   1.000
_cell.angle_alpha   90.00
_cell.angle_beta   90.00
_cell.angle_gamma   90.00
#
_symmetry.space_group_name_H-M   'P 1'
#
loop_
_entity.id
_entity.type
_entity.pdbx_description
1 polymer ?
#
loop_
_entity_poly.entity_id
_entity_poly.type
_entity_poly.pdbx_seq_one_letter_code
_entity_poly.pdbx_strand_id
1 'polypeptide(L)'
;MKKQISALFVGLGSIGSRHIKNLAAACSERGISLCCHALRYDLTKDLRDGVAELLAAQFISLESEEALSHYDLAFITNPTSLHAETLELLKGRADALFIEKPIFSAEQTALKLSDLLAEGQKAYVAAPMRWSAVMLALEAWLKENPTQRPYCARVICSSYLPDWRPGVDYRTVYSAHRDMGGGVTIDLIHEWDYLVHLFGMPKRVYNLKGTYSDLEIDSDDLSVYIAEYPAMLAEVHLDYFGRGYRRQIELLTRDGSVIADFGAATLTLPDGSVQSFGEKTDRWYHREMAYFLTYALTGEGESINSPAEALSVLKLTLGEQQ
;
A
#
# COMPACT_ATOMS: atom_id res chain seq x y z
N MET A 1 -4.40 -24.02 13.96
CA MET A 1 -5.00 -22.75 13.47
C MET A 1 -6.43 -22.62 13.99
N LYS A 2 -6.88 -21.39 14.31
CA LYS A 2 -8.28 -21.14 14.68
C LYS A 2 -9.19 -21.59 13.53
N LYS A 3 -10.28 -22.32 13.86
CA LYS A 3 -11.28 -22.75 12.86
C LYS A 3 -12.26 -21.63 12.50
N GLN A 4 -12.36 -20.61 13.34
CA GLN A 4 -13.21 -19.44 13.17
C GLN A 4 -12.45 -18.20 13.62
N ILE A 5 -12.59 -17.11 12.86
CA ILE A 5 -12.02 -15.79 13.17
C ILE A 5 -13.07 -14.70 13.02
N SER A 6 -12.89 -13.63 13.79
CA SER A 6 -13.66 -12.40 13.71
C SER A 6 -12.82 -11.29 13.06
N ALA A 7 -13.43 -10.50 12.18
CA ALA A 7 -12.78 -9.37 11.53
C ALA A 7 -13.67 -8.13 11.57
N LEU A 8 -13.07 -6.99 11.89
CA LEU A 8 -13.72 -5.68 11.83
C LEU A 8 -13.17 -4.87 10.66
N PHE A 9 -14.03 -4.34 9.82
CA PHE A 9 -13.68 -3.39 8.77
C PHE A 9 -14.10 -1.98 9.15
N VAL A 10 -13.15 -1.06 9.29
CA VAL A 10 -13.42 0.36 9.49
C VAL A 10 -13.37 1.06 8.14
N GLY A 11 -14.58 1.34 7.59
CA GLY A 11 -14.75 1.84 6.22
C GLY A 11 -14.84 0.72 5.18
N LEU A 12 -15.89 0.79 4.35
CA LEU A 12 -16.13 -0.15 3.24
C LEU A 12 -16.27 0.59 1.90
N GLY A 13 -15.32 1.51 1.65
CA GLY A 13 -15.14 2.12 0.33
C GLY A 13 -14.62 1.11 -0.70
N SER A 14 -14.05 1.61 -1.80
CA SER A 14 -13.52 0.75 -2.86
C SER A 14 -12.50 -0.27 -2.36
N ILE A 15 -11.54 0.19 -1.56
CA ILE A 15 -10.45 -0.67 -1.07
C ILE A 15 -10.91 -1.61 0.03
N GLY A 16 -11.72 -1.15 0.99
CA GLY A 16 -12.28 -2.01 2.02
C GLY A 16 -13.13 -3.13 1.44
N SER A 17 -13.93 -2.84 0.40
CA SER A 17 -14.71 -3.84 -0.34
C SER A 17 -13.83 -4.88 -1.06
N ARG A 18 -12.65 -4.48 -1.54
CA ARG A 18 -11.67 -5.40 -2.12
C ARG A 18 -11.06 -6.30 -1.03
N HIS A 19 -10.66 -5.71 0.09
CA HIS A 19 -10.02 -6.46 1.18
C HIS A 19 -10.96 -7.48 1.83
N ILE A 20 -12.23 -7.15 2.07
CA ILE A 20 -13.18 -8.13 2.66
C ILE A 20 -13.38 -9.33 1.74
N LYS A 21 -13.44 -9.12 0.41
CA LYS A 21 -13.55 -10.21 -0.56
C LYS A 21 -12.29 -11.08 -0.58
N ASN A 22 -11.10 -10.47 -0.57
CA ASN A 22 -9.83 -11.19 -0.52
C ASN A 22 -9.65 -11.96 0.80
N LEU A 23 -10.07 -11.37 1.94
CA LEU A 23 -10.05 -12.05 3.22
C LEU A 23 -10.98 -13.28 3.22
N ALA A 24 -12.21 -13.12 2.71
CA ALA A 24 -13.17 -14.21 2.62
C ALA A 24 -12.63 -15.35 1.74
N ALA A 25 -12.02 -15.04 0.60
CA ALA A 25 -11.39 -16.02 -0.28
C ALA A 25 -10.22 -16.74 0.42
N ALA A 26 -9.29 -15.98 1.04
CA ALA A 26 -8.14 -16.54 1.75
C ALA A 26 -8.53 -17.41 2.95
N CYS A 27 -9.61 -17.06 3.66
CA CYS A 27 -10.17 -17.88 4.74
C CYS A 27 -10.80 -19.16 4.19
N SER A 28 -11.59 -19.06 3.12
CA SER A 28 -12.23 -20.21 2.46
C SER A 28 -11.20 -21.24 1.98
N GLU A 29 -10.12 -20.80 1.34
CA GLU A 29 -9.01 -21.64 0.87
C GLU A 29 -8.34 -22.43 2.02
N ARG A 30 -8.42 -21.90 3.25
CA ARG A 30 -7.82 -22.51 4.46
C ARG A 30 -8.83 -23.23 5.35
N GLY A 31 -10.10 -23.30 4.94
CA GLY A 31 -11.17 -23.89 5.74
C GLY A 31 -11.44 -23.14 7.06
N ILE A 32 -11.20 -21.81 7.07
CA ILE A 32 -11.44 -20.94 8.22
C ILE A 32 -12.82 -20.30 8.07
N SER A 33 -13.69 -20.42 9.06
CA SER A 33 -14.95 -19.69 9.13
C SER A 33 -14.67 -18.23 9.50
N LEU A 34 -15.28 -17.30 8.77
CA LEU A 34 -15.07 -15.86 8.91
C LEU A 34 -16.36 -15.17 9.38
N CYS A 35 -16.28 -14.40 10.46
CA CYS A 35 -17.33 -13.51 10.93
C CYS A 35 -16.86 -12.06 10.72
N CYS A 36 -17.43 -11.36 9.75
CA CYS A 36 -17.08 -9.98 9.45
C CYS A 36 -18.11 -9.00 9.99
N HIS A 37 -17.62 -7.97 10.67
CA HIS A 37 -18.38 -6.79 11.07
C HIS A 37 -17.85 -5.55 10.35
N ALA A 38 -18.69 -4.52 10.21
CA ALA A 38 -18.29 -3.25 9.61
C ALA A 38 -18.67 -2.06 10.49
N LEU A 39 -17.68 -1.24 10.80
CA LEU A 39 -17.88 0.10 11.36
C LEU A 39 -17.94 1.09 10.19
N ARG A 40 -19.08 1.72 9.97
CA ARG A 40 -19.33 2.62 8.85
C ARG A 40 -19.81 3.97 9.37
N TYR A 41 -19.34 5.04 8.72
CA TYR A 41 -19.81 6.40 9.01
C TYR A 41 -21.28 6.60 8.67
N ASP A 42 -21.77 5.96 7.61
CA ASP A 42 -23.12 6.12 7.08
C ASP A 42 -23.65 4.77 6.57
N LEU A 43 -24.67 4.24 7.23
CA LEU A 43 -25.31 2.98 6.88
C LEU A 43 -26.31 3.12 5.70
N THR A 44 -26.67 4.35 5.32
CA THR A 44 -27.60 4.59 4.20
C THR A 44 -26.93 4.44 2.84
N LYS A 45 -25.60 4.53 2.76
CA LYS A 45 -24.84 4.33 1.52
C LYS A 45 -24.81 2.86 1.15
N ASP A 46 -25.10 2.58 -0.11
CA ASP A 46 -25.03 1.22 -0.64
C ASP A 46 -23.62 0.61 -0.51
N LEU A 47 -23.60 -0.68 -0.26
CA LEU A 47 -22.39 -1.48 -0.34
C LEU A 47 -22.13 -1.90 -1.78
N ARG A 48 -20.88 -2.13 -2.13
CA ARG A 48 -20.53 -2.72 -3.42
C ARG A 48 -21.04 -4.16 -3.52
N ASP A 49 -21.34 -4.58 -4.75
CA ASP A 49 -21.86 -5.93 -5.03
C ASP A 49 -21.06 -7.03 -4.33
N GLY A 50 -21.75 -7.97 -3.73
CA GLY A 50 -21.18 -9.12 -3.03
C GLY A 50 -20.44 -8.79 -1.72
N VAL A 51 -20.65 -7.60 -1.13
CA VAL A 51 -20.05 -7.24 0.17
C VAL A 51 -21.04 -7.46 1.31
N ALA A 52 -22.32 -7.17 1.07
CA ALA A 52 -23.36 -7.31 2.09
C ALA A 52 -23.46 -8.74 2.63
N GLU A 53 -23.32 -9.73 1.76
CA GLU A 53 -23.42 -11.16 2.09
C GLU A 53 -22.24 -11.66 2.93
N LEU A 54 -21.14 -10.89 2.97
CA LEU A 54 -19.95 -11.22 3.77
C LEU A 54 -20.04 -10.67 5.20
N LEU A 55 -21.01 -9.79 5.49
CA LEU A 55 -21.14 -9.10 6.77
C LEU A 55 -22.16 -9.78 7.67
N ALA A 56 -21.74 -10.07 8.90
CA ALA A 56 -22.63 -10.53 9.95
C ALA A 56 -23.37 -9.35 10.62
N ALA A 57 -22.70 -8.17 10.75
CA ALA A 57 -23.29 -6.96 11.29
C ALA A 57 -22.63 -5.70 10.73
N GLN A 58 -23.37 -4.58 10.78
CA GLN A 58 -22.90 -3.25 10.45
C GLN A 58 -23.40 -2.25 11.51
N PHE A 59 -22.55 -1.34 11.93
CA PHE A 59 -22.86 -0.36 12.96
C PHE A 59 -22.08 0.94 12.74
N ILE A 60 -22.49 2.01 13.42
CA ILE A 60 -21.84 3.34 13.39
C ILE A 60 -20.98 3.61 14.63
N SER A 61 -21.02 2.74 15.64
CA SER A 61 -20.26 2.84 16.87
C SER A 61 -19.84 1.46 17.36
N LEU A 62 -18.65 1.36 17.96
CA LEU A 62 -18.18 0.14 18.64
C LEU A 62 -18.90 -0.09 20.00
N GLU A 63 -19.77 0.81 20.42
CA GLU A 63 -20.63 0.65 21.59
C GLU A 63 -21.97 -0.03 21.24
N SER A 64 -22.18 -0.37 19.96
CA SER A 64 -23.33 -1.15 19.50
C SER A 64 -23.32 -2.54 20.14
N GLU A 65 -24.51 -3.09 20.42
CA GLU A 65 -24.66 -4.46 20.95
C GLU A 65 -24.15 -5.54 20.01
N GLU A 66 -24.14 -5.26 18.68
CA GLU A 66 -23.63 -6.18 17.67
C GLU A 66 -22.11 -6.16 17.57
N ALA A 67 -21.42 -5.14 18.14
CA ALA A 67 -19.99 -5.05 18.12
C ALA A 67 -19.36 -6.01 19.13
N LEU A 68 -18.30 -6.71 18.71
CA LEU A 68 -17.51 -7.52 19.64
C LEU A 68 -16.59 -6.61 20.47
N SER A 69 -16.35 -7.00 21.73
CA SER A 69 -15.39 -6.29 22.60
C SER A 69 -13.96 -6.43 22.10
N HIS A 70 -13.67 -7.52 21.35
CA HIS A 70 -12.36 -7.80 20.77
C HIS A 70 -12.51 -8.61 19.48
N TYR A 71 -11.60 -8.35 18.51
CA TYR A 71 -11.54 -9.01 17.21
C TYR A 71 -10.21 -9.74 17.02
N ASP A 72 -10.20 -10.79 16.22
CA ASP A 72 -8.95 -11.41 15.76
C ASP A 72 -8.20 -10.48 14.80
N LEU A 73 -8.93 -9.83 13.89
CA LEU A 73 -8.40 -8.93 12.88
C LEU A 73 -9.18 -7.62 12.83
N ALA A 74 -8.50 -6.51 12.57
CA ALA A 74 -9.17 -5.27 12.19
C ALA A 74 -8.50 -4.63 10.98
N PHE A 75 -9.31 -4.08 10.09
CA PHE A 75 -8.92 -3.47 8.83
C PHE A 75 -9.24 -1.99 8.85
N ILE A 76 -8.21 -1.15 8.75
CA ILE A 76 -8.34 0.30 8.69
C ILE A 76 -8.31 0.70 7.22
N THR A 77 -9.50 0.94 6.64
CA THR A 77 -9.72 1.18 5.21
C THR A 77 -10.60 2.41 4.97
N ASN A 78 -10.73 3.25 5.98
CA ASN A 78 -11.35 4.58 5.94
C ASN A 78 -10.37 5.62 5.33
N PRO A 79 -10.76 6.89 5.17
CA PRO A 79 -9.87 7.92 4.67
C PRO A 79 -8.60 8.08 5.52
N THR A 80 -7.46 8.31 4.87
CA THR A 80 -6.13 8.37 5.51
C THR A 80 -6.06 9.36 6.68
N SER A 81 -6.73 10.50 6.59
CA SER A 81 -6.80 11.49 7.66
C SER A 81 -7.41 10.97 8.97
N LEU A 82 -8.18 9.87 8.90
CA LEU A 82 -8.84 9.23 10.04
C LEU A 82 -8.06 8.00 10.57
N HIS A 83 -6.94 7.62 9.95
CA HIS A 83 -6.20 6.42 10.36
C HIS A 83 -5.69 6.52 11.80
N ALA A 84 -5.15 7.67 12.21
CA ALA A 84 -4.64 7.85 13.57
C ALA A 84 -5.73 7.71 14.63
N GLU A 85 -6.88 8.36 14.45
CA GLU A 85 -8.05 8.25 15.32
C GLU A 85 -8.57 6.80 15.38
N THR A 86 -8.59 6.13 14.22
CA THR A 86 -9.02 4.72 14.13
C THR A 86 -8.06 3.79 14.85
N LEU A 87 -6.75 4.04 14.73
CA LEU A 87 -5.73 3.27 15.47
C LEU A 87 -5.91 3.42 16.99
N GLU A 88 -6.14 4.65 17.47
CA GLU A 88 -6.42 4.90 18.88
C GLU A 88 -7.68 4.16 19.33
N LEU A 89 -8.77 4.23 18.54
CA LEU A 89 -10.02 3.52 18.80
C LEU A 89 -9.83 1.99 18.88
N LEU A 90 -8.95 1.43 18.05
CA LEU A 90 -8.71 -0.02 17.95
C LEU A 90 -7.54 -0.51 18.83
N LYS A 91 -6.90 0.38 19.59
CA LYS A 91 -5.79 0.03 20.46
C LYS A 91 -6.19 -1.05 21.46
N GLY A 92 -5.58 -2.25 21.33
CA GLY A 92 -5.89 -3.40 22.17
C GLY A 92 -7.25 -4.06 21.91
N ARG A 93 -8.02 -3.63 20.89
CA ARG A 93 -9.32 -4.22 20.53
C ARG A 93 -9.21 -5.25 19.40
N ALA A 94 -8.04 -5.46 18.85
CA ALA A 94 -7.78 -6.51 17.86
C ALA A 94 -6.39 -7.09 18.05
N ASP A 95 -6.24 -8.41 17.76
CA ASP A 95 -4.94 -9.09 17.83
C ASP A 95 -4.01 -8.59 16.73
N ALA A 96 -4.54 -8.34 15.52
CA ALA A 96 -3.77 -7.86 14.39
C ALA A 96 -4.52 -6.79 13.58
N LEU A 97 -3.78 -5.77 13.13
CA LEU A 97 -4.26 -4.65 12.34
C LEU A 97 -3.71 -4.71 10.92
N PHE A 98 -4.59 -4.60 9.93
CA PHE A 98 -4.26 -4.28 8.55
C PHE A 98 -4.59 -2.81 8.30
N ILE A 99 -3.59 -2.01 7.96
CA ILE A 99 -3.74 -0.56 7.80
C ILE A 99 -3.52 -0.21 6.33
N GLU A 100 -4.46 0.49 5.71
CA GLU A 100 -4.26 1.00 4.36
C GLU A 100 -3.15 2.05 4.28
N LYS A 101 -2.52 2.09 3.10
CA LYS A 101 -1.51 3.10 2.78
C LYS A 101 -2.17 4.45 2.35
N PRO A 102 -1.47 5.56 2.58
CA PRO A 102 -0.35 5.71 3.50
C PRO A 102 -0.82 5.55 4.95
N ILE A 103 0.11 5.19 5.84
CA ILE A 103 -0.24 4.95 7.26
C ILE A 103 -0.89 6.18 7.91
N PHE A 104 -0.43 7.39 7.53
CA PHE A 104 -0.92 8.69 8.03
C PHE A 104 -0.99 9.71 6.89
N SER A 105 -1.71 10.82 7.14
CA SER A 105 -1.62 12.02 6.33
C SER A 105 -0.28 12.76 6.59
N ALA A 106 0.07 13.71 5.73
CA ALA A 106 1.31 14.47 5.87
C ALA A 106 1.40 15.22 7.22
N GLU A 107 0.28 15.72 7.73
CA GLU A 107 0.21 16.47 8.98
C GLU A 107 0.37 15.57 10.23
N GLN A 108 0.25 14.25 10.06
CA GLN A 108 0.25 13.28 11.15
C GLN A 108 1.59 12.55 11.32
N THR A 109 2.61 12.89 10.52
CA THR A 109 3.93 12.20 10.55
C THR A 109 4.68 12.31 11.87
N ALA A 110 4.34 13.30 12.70
CA ALA A 110 4.93 13.49 14.03
C ALA A 110 4.29 12.62 15.13
N LEU A 111 3.19 11.90 14.85
CA LEU A 111 2.53 11.03 15.81
C LEU A 111 3.43 9.86 16.22
N LYS A 112 3.35 9.49 17.49
CA LYS A 112 4.11 8.36 18.03
C LYS A 112 3.28 7.08 17.94
N LEU A 113 3.81 6.08 17.27
CA LEU A 113 3.14 4.78 17.11
C LEU A 113 2.87 4.09 18.47
N SER A 114 3.72 4.29 19.47
CA SER A 114 3.51 3.78 20.85
C SER A 114 2.24 4.32 21.50
N ASP A 115 1.78 5.50 21.09
CA ASP A 115 0.57 6.08 21.64
C ASP A 115 -0.69 5.48 20.98
N LEU A 116 -0.56 4.97 19.75
CA LEU A 116 -1.65 4.50 18.89
C LEU A 116 -1.78 2.98 18.86
N LEU A 117 -0.73 2.23 19.17
CA LEU A 117 -0.72 0.76 19.17
C LEU A 117 -0.55 0.23 20.60
N ALA A 118 -1.18 -0.90 20.91
CA ALA A 118 -0.92 -1.58 22.17
C ALA A 118 0.40 -2.37 22.09
N GLU A 119 1.04 -2.59 23.24
CA GLU A 119 2.23 -3.41 23.32
C GLU A 119 1.95 -4.82 22.80
N GLY A 120 2.77 -5.30 21.88
CA GLY A 120 2.62 -6.63 21.26
C GLY A 120 1.48 -6.75 20.24
N GLN A 121 0.70 -5.70 19.99
CA GLN A 121 -0.33 -5.70 18.95
C GLN A 121 0.33 -5.80 17.58
N LYS A 122 -0.03 -6.82 16.81
CA LYS A 122 0.49 -6.99 15.45
C LYS A 122 -0.09 -5.94 14.52
N ALA A 123 0.72 -5.39 13.64
CA ALA A 123 0.26 -4.45 12.63
C ALA A 123 1.04 -4.60 11.33
N TYR A 124 0.33 -4.48 10.23
CA TYR A 124 0.85 -4.50 8.86
C TYR A 124 0.26 -3.33 8.09
N VAL A 125 1.08 -2.61 7.34
CA VAL A 125 0.62 -1.56 6.44
C VAL A 125 0.61 -2.08 5.01
N ALA A 126 -0.46 -1.80 4.28
CA ALA A 126 -0.66 -2.29 2.92
C ALA A 126 0.48 -1.90 1.98
N ALA A 127 1.03 -2.89 1.29
CA ALA A 127 2.11 -2.77 0.32
C ALA A 127 1.88 -3.70 -0.89
N PRO A 128 0.76 -3.55 -1.61
CA PRO A 128 0.31 -4.53 -2.61
C PRO A 128 1.31 -4.76 -3.74
N MET A 129 2.13 -3.78 -4.12
CA MET A 129 3.12 -3.93 -5.19
C MET A 129 4.24 -4.90 -4.84
N ARG A 130 4.59 -5.06 -3.56
CA ARG A 130 5.57 -6.08 -3.11
C ARG A 130 5.11 -7.51 -3.45
N TRP A 131 3.79 -7.70 -3.66
CA TRP A 131 3.16 -9.00 -3.95
C TRP A 131 2.90 -9.25 -5.43
N SER A 132 3.28 -8.35 -6.32
CA SER A 132 3.19 -8.58 -7.76
C SER A 132 4.18 -9.67 -8.19
N ALA A 133 3.80 -10.47 -9.20
CA ALA A 133 4.70 -11.50 -9.72
C ALA A 133 6.01 -10.90 -10.26
N VAL A 134 5.94 -9.69 -10.81
CA VAL A 134 7.10 -8.94 -11.30
C VAL A 134 8.06 -8.61 -10.17
N MET A 135 7.54 -8.09 -9.03
CA MET A 135 8.37 -7.76 -7.87
C MET A 135 8.99 -9.01 -7.26
N LEU A 136 8.20 -10.07 -7.05
CA LEU A 136 8.69 -11.33 -6.52
C LEU A 136 9.79 -11.95 -7.40
N ALA A 137 9.66 -11.84 -8.73
CA ALA A 137 10.68 -12.31 -9.67
C ALA A 137 11.95 -11.43 -9.62
N LEU A 138 11.79 -10.10 -9.48
CA LEU A 138 12.95 -9.20 -9.33
C LEU A 138 13.71 -9.49 -8.03
N GLU A 139 13.01 -9.70 -6.92
CA GLU A 139 13.62 -10.07 -5.63
C GLU A 139 14.37 -11.40 -5.73
N ALA A 140 13.75 -12.41 -6.35
CA ALA A 140 14.38 -13.71 -6.58
C ALA A 140 15.65 -13.55 -7.42
N TRP A 141 15.59 -12.78 -8.52
CA TRP A 141 16.76 -12.53 -9.36
C TRP A 141 17.89 -11.83 -8.59
N LEU A 142 17.59 -10.78 -7.80
CA LEU A 142 18.60 -10.09 -6.99
C LEU A 142 19.26 -11.03 -5.98
N LYS A 143 18.49 -11.90 -5.34
CA LYS A 143 18.97 -12.88 -4.37
C LYS A 143 19.86 -13.95 -5.01
N GLU A 144 19.51 -14.40 -6.22
CA GLU A 144 20.25 -15.41 -6.98
C GLU A 144 21.52 -14.83 -7.64
N ASN A 145 21.58 -13.52 -7.84
CA ASN A 145 22.67 -12.82 -8.52
C ASN A 145 23.35 -11.76 -7.62
N PRO A 146 23.90 -12.11 -6.44
CA PRO A 146 24.42 -11.13 -5.47
C PRO A 146 25.62 -10.32 -5.99
N THR A 147 26.29 -10.78 -7.05
CA THR A 147 27.39 -10.05 -7.72
C THR A 147 26.91 -8.99 -8.71
N GLN A 148 25.62 -9.02 -9.06
CA GLN A 148 24.95 -8.07 -9.97
C GLN A 148 24.32 -6.91 -9.21
N ARG A 149 25.03 -6.36 -8.20
CA ARG A 149 24.51 -5.21 -7.46
C ARG A 149 24.25 -4.03 -8.42
N PRO A 150 23.14 -3.30 -8.24
CA PRO A 150 22.86 -2.12 -9.05
C PRO A 150 23.89 -1.01 -8.78
N TYR A 151 24.29 -0.32 -9.82
CA TYR A 151 25.01 0.96 -9.76
C TYR A 151 24.04 2.13 -9.72
N CYS A 152 22.90 1.96 -10.41
CA CYS A 152 21.82 2.93 -10.45
C CYS A 152 20.47 2.19 -10.52
N ALA A 153 19.47 2.75 -9.85
CA ALA A 153 18.07 2.38 -10.00
C ALA A 153 17.31 3.58 -10.61
N ARG A 154 16.53 3.34 -11.66
CA ARG A 154 15.62 4.31 -12.26
C ARG A 154 14.20 3.84 -12.04
N VAL A 155 13.45 4.62 -11.30
CA VAL A 155 12.06 4.33 -10.97
C VAL A 155 11.17 5.36 -11.63
N ILE A 156 10.15 4.92 -12.34
CA ILE A 156 9.16 5.81 -12.92
C ILE A 156 7.76 5.29 -12.68
N CYS A 157 6.88 6.18 -12.22
CA CYS A 157 5.45 6.02 -12.31
C CYS A 157 4.86 7.27 -12.95
N SER A 158 4.46 7.13 -14.21
CA SER A 158 3.92 8.19 -15.05
C SER A 158 2.54 7.75 -15.53
N SER A 159 1.53 8.54 -15.21
CA SER A 159 0.15 8.21 -15.53
C SER A 159 -0.69 9.47 -15.70
N TYR A 160 -1.84 9.37 -16.37
CA TYR A 160 -2.70 10.50 -16.60
C TYR A 160 -3.88 10.51 -15.61
N LEU A 161 -3.86 11.42 -14.65
CA LEU A 161 -4.86 11.49 -13.56
C LEU A 161 -6.31 11.48 -14.05
N PRO A 162 -6.69 12.20 -15.14
CA PRO A 162 -8.06 12.13 -15.66
C PRO A 162 -8.50 10.73 -16.10
N ASP A 163 -7.59 9.84 -16.47
CA ASP A 163 -7.91 8.49 -16.90
C ASP A 163 -8.06 7.48 -15.74
N TRP A 164 -7.71 7.86 -14.51
CA TRP A 164 -7.74 6.94 -13.36
C TRP A 164 -9.15 6.46 -12.99
N ARG A 165 -10.16 7.30 -13.25
CA ARG A 165 -11.56 7.01 -12.92
C ARG A 165 -12.45 7.42 -14.10
N PRO A 166 -12.63 6.55 -15.09
CA PRO A 166 -13.48 6.85 -16.25
C PRO A 166 -14.87 7.32 -15.85
N GLY A 167 -15.30 8.43 -16.41
CA GLY A 167 -16.62 9.03 -16.14
C GLY A 167 -16.70 9.87 -14.85
N VAL A 168 -15.60 10.03 -14.10
CA VAL A 168 -15.52 10.92 -12.95
C VAL A 168 -14.67 12.13 -13.31
N ASP A 169 -15.13 13.33 -13.00
CA ASP A 169 -14.32 14.54 -13.14
C ASP A 169 -13.13 14.48 -12.16
N TYR A 170 -11.91 14.38 -12.70
CA TYR A 170 -10.69 14.25 -11.90
C TYR A 170 -10.47 15.43 -10.93
N ARG A 171 -11.05 16.59 -11.23
CA ARG A 171 -10.98 17.79 -10.38
C ARG A 171 -11.75 17.65 -9.07
N THR A 172 -12.64 16.68 -8.97
CA THR A 172 -13.47 16.43 -7.78
C THR A 172 -12.94 15.31 -6.89
N VAL A 173 -11.86 14.63 -7.31
CA VAL A 173 -11.29 13.53 -6.53
C VAL A 173 -10.22 14.04 -5.55
N TYR A 174 -10.01 13.31 -4.47
CA TYR A 174 -9.06 13.71 -3.43
C TYR A 174 -7.64 13.96 -3.99
N SER A 175 -7.22 13.21 -5.00
CA SER A 175 -5.90 13.32 -5.65
C SER A 175 -5.62 14.73 -6.20
N ALA A 176 -6.68 15.46 -6.58
CA ALA A 176 -6.57 16.82 -7.10
C ALA A 176 -6.41 17.88 -6.00
N HIS A 177 -6.68 17.53 -4.72
CA HIS A 177 -6.78 18.50 -3.63
C HIS A 177 -5.76 18.23 -2.54
N ARG A 178 -4.92 19.24 -2.28
CA ARG A 178 -3.87 19.18 -1.24
C ARG A 178 -4.46 19.05 0.17
N ASP A 179 -5.52 19.80 0.45
CA ASP A 179 -6.22 19.78 1.74
C ASP A 179 -6.93 18.45 2.03
N MET A 180 -7.19 17.65 0.98
CA MET A 180 -7.72 16.30 1.11
C MET A 180 -6.61 15.22 1.20
N GLY A 181 -5.35 15.63 1.25
CA GLY A 181 -4.19 14.74 1.28
C GLY A 181 -3.81 14.18 -0.09
N GLY A 182 -4.25 14.84 -1.19
CA GLY A 182 -3.90 14.48 -2.56
C GLY A 182 -2.51 14.95 -2.97
N GLY A 183 -2.09 14.50 -4.14
CA GLY A 183 -0.82 14.80 -4.77
C GLY A 183 -0.07 13.55 -5.21
N VAL A 184 0.67 13.68 -6.31
CA VAL A 184 1.41 12.57 -6.91
C VAL A 184 2.41 11.95 -5.95
N THR A 185 3.00 12.78 -5.09
CA THR A 185 3.96 12.38 -4.06
C THR A 185 3.39 11.28 -3.15
N ILE A 186 2.17 11.45 -2.65
CA ILE A 186 1.53 10.53 -1.70
C ILE A 186 0.81 9.40 -2.42
N ASP A 187 0.11 9.69 -3.51
CA ASP A 187 -0.64 8.68 -4.23
C ASP A 187 0.28 7.58 -4.79
N LEU A 188 1.46 7.97 -5.27
CA LEU A 188 2.46 7.08 -5.83
C LEU A 188 3.56 6.71 -4.83
N ILE A 189 3.23 6.63 -3.54
CA ILE A 189 4.16 6.21 -2.46
C ILE A 189 4.71 4.80 -2.65
N HIS A 190 4.04 3.97 -3.45
CA HIS A 190 4.46 2.59 -3.72
C HIS A 190 5.86 2.49 -4.32
N GLU A 191 6.29 3.50 -5.07
CA GLU A 191 7.61 3.53 -5.69
C GLU A 191 8.71 3.62 -4.63
N TRP A 192 8.47 4.40 -3.60
CA TRP A 192 9.35 4.44 -2.44
C TRP A 192 9.23 3.20 -1.56
N ASP A 193 8.01 2.69 -1.39
CA ASP A 193 7.76 1.49 -0.59
C ASP A 193 8.56 0.29 -1.10
N TYR A 194 8.48 -0.04 -2.39
CA TYR A 194 9.24 -1.17 -2.90
C TYR A 194 10.74 -0.90 -3.04
N LEU A 195 11.16 0.35 -3.27
CA LEU A 195 12.57 0.71 -3.33
C LEU A 195 13.25 0.55 -1.96
N VAL A 196 12.56 0.98 -0.89
CA VAL A 196 13.01 0.76 0.49
C VAL A 196 13.00 -0.72 0.86
N HIS A 197 11.99 -1.46 0.41
CA HIS A 197 11.92 -2.91 0.61
C HIS A 197 13.11 -3.65 -0.02
N LEU A 198 13.50 -3.26 -1.24
CA LEU A 198 14.62 -3.90 -1.97
C LEU A 198 16.00 -3.50 -1.43
N PHE A 199 16.19 -2.25 -1.04
CA PHE A 199 17.53 -1.68 -0.80
C PHE A 199 17.69 -0.99 0.55
N GLY A 200 16.62 -0.96 1.38
CA GLY A 200 16.61 -0.22 2.65
C GLY A 200 16.46 1.29 2.47
N MET A 201 16.64 2.03 3.56
CA MET A 201 16.57 3.48 3.55
C MET A 201 17.82 4.09 2.91
N PRO A 202 17.68 5.10 2.03
CA PRO A 202 18.82 5.84 1.48
C PRO A 202 19.51 6.69 2.56
N LYS A 203 20.78 7.04 2.33
CA LYS A 203 21.54 7.93 3.21
C LYS A 203 21.08 9.39 3.09
N ARG A 204 20.64 9.78 1.90
CA ARG A 204 20.25 11.16 1.57
C ARG A 204 19.29 11.15 0.38
N VAL A 205 18.32 12.06 0.42
CA VAL A 205 17.36 12.26 -0.67
C VAL A 205 17.25 13.73 -0.99
N TYR A 206 17.25 14.06 -2.28
CA TYR A 206 16.90 15.36 -2.81
C TYR A 206 15.60 15.25 -3.56
N ASN A 207 14.63 16.10 -3.25
CA ASN A 207 13.31 16.10 -3.87
C ASN A 207 12.97 17.47 -4.44
N LEU A 208 12.49 17.49 -5.68
CA LEU A 208 11.84 18.62 -6.32
C LEU A 208 10.43 18.20 -6.70
N LYS A 209 9.44 18.95 -6.22
CA LYS A 209 8.03 18.68 -6.50
C LYS A 209 7.22 19.96 -6.64
N GLY A 210 6.11 19.86 -7.33
CA GLY A 210 5.20 20.98 -7.53
C GLY A 210 4.13 20.68 -8.56
N THR A 211 3.39 21.72 -8.93
CA THR A 211 2.39 21.70 -10.00
C THR A 211 3.00 22.33 -11.24
N TYR A 212 3.26 21.54 -12.27
CA TYR A 212 4.00 21.95 -13.48
C TYR A 212 3.20 21.76 -14.77
N SER A 213 2.12 20.99 -14.74
CA SER A 213 1.28 20.75 -15.92
C SER A 213 0.07 21.68 -15.98
N ASP A 214 -0.73 21.54 -17.04
CA ASP A 214 -2.01 22.23 -17.21
C ASP A 214 -3.20 21.51 -16.54
N LEU A 215 -2.95 20.55 -15.63
CA LEU A 215 -4.02 19.92 -14.85
C LEU A 215 -4.62 20.94 -13.88
N GLU A 216 -5.94 21.03 -13.86
CA GLU A 216 -6.68 21.92 -12.96
C GLU A 216 -6.76 21.31 -11.53
N ILE A 217 -5.62 21.30 -10.83
CA ILE A 217 -5.46 20.74 -9.47
C ILE A 217 -4.62 21.70 -8.61
N ASP A 218 -4.72 21.60 -7.29
CA ASP A 218 -3.91 22.39 -6.35
C ASP A 218 -2.87 21.54 -5.60
N SER A 219 -2.88 20.23 -5.83
CA SER A 219 -1.88 19.29 -5.33
C SER A 219 -0.66 19.21 -6.28
N ASP A 220 0.43 18.58 -5.86
CA ASP A 220 1.57 18.34 -6.72
C ASP A 220 1.26 17.32 -7.82
N ASP A 221 1.64 17.62 -9.06
CA ASP A 221 1.49 16.76 -10.24
C ASP A 221 2.80 16.14 -10.74
N LEU A 222 3.93 16.63 -10.20
CA LEU A 222 5.27 16.12 -10.47
C LEU A 222 6.07 16.05 -9.18
N SER A 223 6.74 14.92 -8.96
CA SER A 223 7.71 14.76 -7.90
C SER A 223 8.91 13.95 -8.39
N VAL A 224 10.10 14.54 -8.33
CA VAL A 224 11.35 13.94 -8.81
C VAL A 224 12.35 13.88 -7.66
N TYR A 225 13.00 12.72 -7.52
CA TYR A 225 13.97 12.51 -6.46
C TYR A 225 15.29 11.98 -7.00
N ILE A 226 16.37 12.34 -6.31
CA ILE A 226 17.66 11.68 -6.38
C ILE A 226 18.00 11.17 -4.99
N ALA A 227 18.24 9.88 -4.85
CA ALA A 227 18.54 9.23 -3.58
C ALA A 227 19.93 8.60 -3.60
N GLU A 228 20.72 8.87 -2.55
CA GLU A 228 22.04 8.32 -2.36
C GLU A 228 21.98 7.11 -1.41
N TYR A 229 22.35 5.95 -1.92
CA TYR A 229 22.55 4.72 -1.16
C TYR A 229 24.06 4.47 -0.95
N PRO A 230 24.47 3.54 -0.06
CA PRO A 230 25.89 3.25 0.16
C PRO A 230 26.66 2.86 -1.10
N ALA A 231 26.01 2.24 -2.09
CA ALA A 231 26.66 1.67 -3.26
C ALA A 231 25.94 1.95 -4.59
N MET A 232 24.87 2.76 -4.60
CA MET A 232 24.14 3.14 -5.81
C MET A 232 23.50 4.50 -5.66
N LEU A 233 23.09 5.09 -6.79
CA LEU A 233 22.11 6.20 -6.83
C LEU A 233 20.75 5.68 -7.31
N ALA A 234 19.68 6.30 -6.82
CA ALA A 234 18.35 6.04 -7.35
C ALA A 234 17.72 7.35 -7.85
N GLU A 235 17.11 7.27 -9.02
CA GLU A 235 16.26 8.31 -9.62
C GLU A 235 14.82 7.87 -9.48
N VAL A 236 13.94 8.71 -8.90
CA VAL A 236 12.50 8.41 -8.82
C VAL A 236 11.73 9.54 -9.46
N HIS A 237 10.90 9.21 -10.45
CA HIS A 237 10.05 10.14 -11.18
C HIS A 237 8.58 9.75 -11.05
N LEU A 238 7.76 10.64 -10.52
CA LEU A 238 6.34 10.46 -10.32
C LEU A 238 5.59 11.59 -10.99
N ASP A 239 4.63 11.29 -11.87
CA ASP A 239 3.80 12.32 -12.50
C ASP A 239 2.35 11.89 -12.74
N TYR A 240 1.47 12.92 -12.81
CA TYR A 240 0.04 12.78 -13.10
C TYR A 240 -0.36 13.12 -14.55
N PHE A 241 0.60 13.49 -15.39
CA PHE A 241 0.31 14.02 -16.73
C PHE A 241 0.85 13.16 -17.88
N GLY A 242 1.50 12.04 -17.58
CA GLY A 242 1.98 11.11 -18.61
C GLY A 242 0.85 10.44 -19.35
N ARG A 243 0.79 10.65 -20.68
CA ARG A 243 -0.28 10.10 -21.55
C ARG A 243 -0.13 8.62 -21.84
N GLY A 244 1.09 8.10 -21.76
CA GLY A 244 1.36 6.66 -21.83
C GLY A 244 1.67 6.12 -20.44
N TYR A 245 0.82 5.24 -19.91
CA TYR A 245 1.06 4.64 -18.60
C TYR A 245 2.40 3.90 -18.57
N ARG A 246 3.27 4.31 -17.64
CA ARG A 246 4.56 3.68 -17.37
C ARG A 246 4.71 3.48 -15.87
N ARG A 247 5.00 2.26 -15.45
CA ARG A 247 5.31 1.96 -14.06
C ARG A 247 6.37 0.88 -14.04
N GLN A 248 7.62 1.28 -13.80
CA GLN A 248 8.75 0.38 -13.91
C GLN A 248 9.90 0.77 -12.99
N ILE A 249 10.73 -0.20 -12.66
CA ILE A 249 12.06 -0.01 -12.10
C ILE A 249 13.08 -0.64 -13.05
N GLU A 250 14.12 0.13 -13.43
CA GLU A 250 15.29 -0.31 -14.15
C GLU A 250 16.48 -0.31 -13.20
N LEU A 251 17.17 -1.44 -13.11
CA LEU A 251 18.41 -1.60 -12.35
C LEU A 251 19.58 -1.73 -13.32
N LEU A 252 20.50 -0.76 -13.31
CA LEU A 252 21.72 -0.78 -14.09
C LEU A 252 22.79 -1.55 -13.31
N THR A 253 23.18 -2.71 -13.82
CA THR A 253 24.16 -3.61 -13.19
C THR A 253 25.40 -3.77 -14.04
N ARG A 254 26.37 -4.56 -13.56
CA ARG A 254 27.61 -4.82 -14.32
C ARG A 254 27.39 -5.44 -15.69
N ASP A 255 26.45 -6.38 -15.80
CA ASP A 255 26.28 -7.17 -17.02
C ASP A 255 25.13 -6.67 -17.90
N GLY A 256 24.44 -5.59 -17.50
CA GLY A 256 23.34 -4.97 -18.24
C GLY A 256 22.22 -4.47 -17.35
N SER A 257 21.08 -4.16 -17.95
CA SER A 257 19.89 -3.69 -17.22
C SER A 257 18.95 -4.84 -16.88
N VAL A 258 18.36 -4.74 -15.68
CA VAL A 258 17.18 -5.53 -15.30
C VAL A 258 16.00 -4.57 -15.22
N ILE A 259 14.92 -4.85 -15.94
CA ILE A 259 13.74 -3.98 -16.00
C ILE A 259 12.52 -4.74 -15.53
N ALA A 260 11.96 -4.32 -14.40
CA ALA A 260 10.66 -4.78 -13.93
C ALA A 260 9.58 -3.78 -14.36
N ASP A 261 8.74 -4.17 -15.31
CA ASP A 261 7.62 -3.37 -15.80
C ASP A 261 6.31 -3.89 -15.23
N PHE A 262 5.73 -3.10 -14.33
CA PHE A 262 4.48 -3.46 -13.64
C PHE A 262 3.25 -3.26 -14.53
N GLY A 263 3.33 -2.37 -15.53
CA GLY A 263 2.25 -2.15 -16.50
C GLY A 263 2.10 -3.29 -17.48
N ALA A 264 3.23 -3.76 -18.02
CA ALA A 264 3.29 -4.91 -18.93
C ALA A 264 3.31 -6.26 -18.20
N ALA A 265 3.51 -6.27 -16.88
CA ALA A 265 3.74 -7.47 -16.06
C ALA A 265 4.90 -8.32 -16.58
N THR A 266 6.06 -7.70 -16.83
CA THR A 266 7.26 -8.36 -17.36
C THR A 266 8.51 -8.04 -16.55
N LEU A 267 9.47 -8.99 -16.56
CA LEU A 267 10.84 -8.80 -16.10
C LEU A 267 11.78 -9.06 -17.26
N THR A 268 12.52 -8.04 -17.68
CA THR A 268 13.59 -8.15 -18.69
C THR A 268 14.92 -8.32 -17.97
N LEU A 269 15.71 -9.32 -18.36
CA LEU A 269 17.00 -9.65 -17.77
C LEU A 269 18.16 -9.05 -18.60
N PRO A 270 19.41 -9.02 -18.07
CA PRO A 270 20.56 -8.41 -18.73
C PRO A 270 20.91 -9.03 -20.09
N ASP A 271 20.58 -10.30 -20.32
CA ASP A 271 20.78 -11.01 -21.60
C ASP A 271 19.68 -10.69 -22.64
N GLY A 272 18.72 -9.82 -22.31
CA GLY A 272 17.60 -9.45 -23.15
C GLY A 272 16.41 -10.41 -23.07
N SER A 273 16.50 -11.50 -22.31
CA SER A 273 15.37 -12.41 -22.11
C SER A 273 14.26 -11.73 -21.32
N VAL A 274 13.00 -12.04 -21.65
CA VAL A 274 11.81 -11.45 -21.04
C VAL A 274 10.94 -12.53 -20.43
N GLN A 275 10.68 -12.39 -19.13
CA GLN A 275 9.70 -13.20 -18.41
C GLN A 275 8.38 -12.42 -18.37
N SER A 276 7.29 -13.04 -18.83
CA SER A 276 5.95 -12.44 -18.81
C SER A 276 5.04 -13.20 -17.84
N PHE A 277 4.33 -12.46 -16.97
CA PHE A 277 3.55 -13.06 -15.91
C PHE A 277 2.04 -13.07 -16.20
N GLY A 278 1.56 -12.24 -17.14
CA GLY A 278 0.14 -12.18 -17.54
C GLY A 278 -0.83 -11.91 -16.37
N GLU A 279 -0.35 -11.26 -15.33
CA GLU A 279 -1.03 -11.15 -14.05
C GLU A 279 -1.90 -9.89 -13.96
N LYS A 280 -3.09 -10.04 -13.36
CA LYS A 280 -3.97 -8.92 -13.00
C LYS A 280 -3.67 -8.45 -11.57
N THR A 281 -3.84 -7.16 -11.32
CA THR A 281 -3.61 -6.49 -10.02
C THR A 281 -4.34 -7.16 -8.85
N ASP A 282 -5.54 -7.74 -9.06
CA ASP A 282 -6.29 -8.41 -7.99
C ASP A 282 -5.50 -9.57 -7.35
N ARG A 283 -4.59 -10.21 -8.10
CA ARG A 283 -3.71 -11.27 -7.57
C ARG A 283 -2.72 -10.74 -6.53
N TRP A 284 -2.26 -9.50 -6.65
CA TRP A 284 -1.34 -8.88 -5.69
C TRP A 284 -2.02 -8.75 -4.33
N TYR A 285 -3.22 -8.18 -4.31
CA TYR A 285 -4.03 -8.02 -3.11
C TYR A 285 -4.41 -9.36 -2.47
N HIS A 286 -4.64 -10.38 -3.29
CA HIS A 286 -4.93 -11.73 -2.78
C HIS A 286 -3.70 -12.33 -2.06
N ARG A 287 -2.49 -12.23 -2.65
CA ARG A 287 -1.26 -12.70 -2.01
C ARG A 287 -0.94 -11.91 -0.74
N GLU A 288 -1.10 -10.59 -0.79
CA GLU A 288 -0.96 -9.72 0.37
C GLU A 288 -1.87 -10.15 1.51
N MET A 289 -3.14 -10.40 1.22
CA MET A 289 -4.11 -10.87 2.20
C MET A 289 -3.77 -12.26 2.74
N ALA A 290 -3.32 -13.18 1.89
CA ALA A 290 -2.88 -14.50 2.29
C ALA A 290 -1.66 -14.45 3.23
N TYR A 291 -0.71 -13.54 2.95
CA TYR A 291 0.42 -13.26 3.84
C TYR A 291 -0.07 -12.67 5.17
N PHE A 292 -0.88 -11.60 5.14
CA PHE A 292 -1.37 -10.96 6.36
C PHE A 292 -2.12 -11.94 7.26
N LEU A 293 -2.97 -12.78 6.69
CA LEU A 293 -3.70 -13.80 7.44
C LEU A 293 -2.74 -14.80 8.11
N THR A 294 -1.66 -15.22 7.43
CA THR A 294 -0.63 -16.07 8.02
C THR A 294 0.08 -15.37 9.17
N TYR A 295 0.60 -14.17 8.94
CA TYR A 295 1.28 -13.34 9.94
C TYR A 295 0.41 -13.11 11.19
N ALA A 296 -0.87 -12.77 10.97
CA ALA A 296 -1.80 -12.52 12.06
C ALA A 296 -2.06 -13.76 12.93
N LEU A 297 -2.27 -14.93 12.29
CA LEU A 297 -2.74 -16.14 12.98
C LEU A 297 -1.62 -17.03 13.53
N THR A 298 -0.43 -17.05 12.96
CA THR A 298 0.67 -17.91 13.42
C THR A 298 1.50 -17.28 14.51
N GLY A 299 1.55 -15.96 14.56
CA GLY A 299 2.40 -15.25 15.51
C GLY A 299 3.89 -15.33 15.21
N GLU A 300 4.26 -15.93 14.09
CA GLU A 300 5.65 -16.11 13.68
C GLU A 300 6.10 -14.93 12.79
N GLY A 301 7.31 -14.46 13.02
CA GLY A 301 7.99 -13.45 12.22
C GLY A 301 7.60 -12.00 12.55
N GLU A 302 8.35 -11.09 11.96
CA GLU A 302 8.06 -9.65 11.95
C GLU A 302 7.20 -9.30 10.73
N SER A 303 6.48 -8.18 10.82
CA SER A 303 5.77 -7.64 9.66
C SER A 303 6.76 -7.22 8.57
N ILE A 304 6.54 -7.66 7.34
CA ILE A 304 7.37 -7.23 6.20
C ILE A 304 7.11 -5.78 5.77
N ASN A 305 6.09 -5.14 6.33
CA ASN A 305 5.85 -3.71 6.25
C ASN A 305 5.21 -3.25 7.57
N SER A 306 6.07 -3.03 8.57
CA SER A 306 5.63 -2.56 9.88
C SER A 306 5.14 -1.11 9.83
N PRO A 307 4.31 -0.67 10.78
CA PRO A 307 3.95 0.74 10.92
C PRO A 307 5.15 1.69 10.99
N ALA A 308 6.25 1.28 11.63
CA ALA A 308 7.46 2.08 11.72
C ALA A 308 8.16 2.23 10.36
N GLU A 309 8.26 1.15 9.59
CA GLU A 309 8.80 1.19 8.23
C GLU A 309 7.93 2.05 7.32
N ALA A 310 6.61 1.83 7.32
CA ALA A 310 5.67 2.59 6.51
C ALA A 310 5.69 4.10 6.85
N LEU A 311 5.83 4.45 8.13
CA LEU A 311 5.99 5.85 8.56
C LEU A 311 7.32 6.43 8.07
N SER A 312 8.39 5.65 8.10
CA SER A 312 9.70 6.08 7.58
C SER A 312 9.65 6.30 6.07
N VAL A 313 8.96 5.42 5.32
CA VAL A 313 8.71 5.59 3.89
C VAL A 313 7.88 6.84 3.61
N LEU A 314 6.83 7.09 4.39
CA LEU A 314 6.01 8.30 4.26
C LEU A 314 6.84 9.57 4.47
N LYS A 315 7.63 9.65 5.53
CA LYS A 315 8.52 10.80 5.80
C LYS A 315 9.52 11.01 4.68
N LEU A 316 10.15 9.93 4.19
CA LEU A 316 11.05 9.98 3.05
C LEU A 316 10.35 10.55 1.80
N THR A 317 9.16 10.07 1.49
CA THR A 317 8.36 10.49 0.34
C THR A 317 7.99 11.97 0.42
N LEU A 318 7.70 12.47 1.62
CA LEU A 318 7.39 13.89 1.85
C LEU A 318 8.62 14.81 1.78
N GLY A 319 9.83 14.25 1.75
CA GLY A 319 11.09 15.00 1.80
C GLY A 319 11.47 15.44 3.22
N GLU A 320 10.86 14.87 4.24
CA GLU A 320 11.30 15.06 5.62
C GLU A 320 12.62 14.29 5.81
N GLN A 321 13.72 15.01 5.89
CA GLN A 321 15.04 14.40 6.15
C GLN A 321 15.07 13.81 7.56
N GLN A 322 15.57 12.59 7.67
CA GLN A 322 15.95 11.98 8.95
C GLN A 322 17.27 12.54 9.44
#